data_0569020a05974914d985b92056a8fa5b
#
_entry.id   0569020a05974914d985b92056a8fa5b
#
_cell.length_a   1.000
_cell.length_b   1.000
_cell.length_c   1.000
_cell.angle_alpha   90.00
_cell.angle_beta   90.00
_cell.angle_gamma   90.00
#
_symmetry.space_group_name_H-M   'P 1'
#
loop_
_entity.id
_entity.type
_entity.pdbx_description
1 polymer ?
#
loop_
_entity_poly.entity_id
_entity_poly.type
_entity_poly.pdbx_seq_one_letter_code
_entity_poly.pdbx_strand_id
1 'polypeptide(L)'
;MSGAGRRPISRRRVLGAAGAIVLGAGLPRPAEAGAFFWGRLFSVPPRDTPFITPNDQFYRVNYSDQSLEAGATLRLDRWSLTVSGAVERPILLRYADVLEQRVAERMVTLQCIDNEPGGSLMGNALWGGFPLADLLARAGPSDAARDVVFRGADGYHDSITFERAMRGDVLLAHSMNGVSLPRDHGYPLRAVVPGLFGIKNVKWLTEIEVVEHDHRGYWQERGWTDDGVMPVTSRIDRPGHYQVLRGARQLVRGVAFGGSHGIARVDLSADGGATWREAAWVPSPPDAWVPWTYEWTAPAPGAHTLVVRAQGRDGVGQRSEIGRAYPAGTSGVHTIVALVKTV
;
A
#
# COMPACT_ATOMS: atom_id res chain seq x y z
N MET A 1 47.11 27.38 -11.51
CA MET A 1 46.90 26.89 -12.89
C MET A 1 45.84 25.78 -12.84
N SER A 2 44.75 26.03 -13.49
CA SER A 2 43.70 25.13 -13.99
C SER A 2 42.98 24.25 -12.96
N GLY A 3 41.90 24.79 -12.39
CA GLY A 3 40.83 24.04 -11.77
C GLY A 3 39.84 23.54 -12.82
N ALA A 4 39.51 22.26 -12.78
CA ALA A 4 38.40 21.69 -13.58
C ALA A 4 37.16 21.58 -12.70
N GLY A 5 36.22 22.51 -12.91
CA GLY A 5 34.92 22.51 -12.26
C GLY A 5 34.05 21.35 -12.75
N ARG A 6 33.59 20.52 -11.85
CA ARG A 6 32.52 19.55 -12.11
C ARG A 6 31.17 20.27 -12.06
N ARG A 7 30.48 20.34 -13.20
CA ARG A 7 29.10 20.82 -13.29
C ARG A 7 28.15 19.83 -12.63
N PRO A 8 27.12 20.28 -11.88
CA PRO A 8 26.11 19.39 -11.35
C PRO A 8 25.20 18.89 -12.48
N ILE A 9 24.99 17.58 -12.53
CA ILE A 9 24.04 16.94 -13.45
C ILE A 9 22.64 17.31 -13.01
N SER A 10 21.91 17.96 -13.92
CA SER A 10 20.56 18.46 -13.65
C SER A 10 19.56 17.31 -13.46
N ARG A 11 18.78 17.39 -12.37
CA ARG A 11 17.67 16.50 -11.98
C ARG A 11 16.42 16.65 -12.88
N ARG A 12 16.59 16.71 -14.18
CA ARG A 12 15.48 16.82 -15.14
C ARG A 12 15.56 15.75 -16.21
N ARG A 13 15.21 14.51 -15.86
CA ARG A 13 14.85 13.46 -16.85
C ARG A 13 14.41 12.15 -16.19
N VAL A 14 13.37 12.16 -15.36
CA VAL A 14 12.53 10.98 -15.07
C VAL A 14 11.11 11.44 -14.69
N LEU A 15 10.61 12.50 -15.27
CA LEU A 15 9.20 12.88 -15.19
C LEU A 15 8.69 13.08 -16.62
N GLY A 16 8.38 12.00 -17.26
CA GLY A 16 7.83 12.03 -18.60
C GLY A 16 6.99 10.81 -18.88
N ALA A 17 5.75 10.82 -18.43
CA ALA A 17 4.56 10.21 -18.99
C ALA A 17 3.44 10.04 -17.95
N ALA A 18 3.12 11.07 -17.17
CA ALA A 18 1.80 11.19 -16.57
C ALA A 18 1.01 12.14 -17.46
N GLY A 19 0.28 11.59 -18.42
CA GLY A 19 -0.63 12.34 -19.25
C GLY A 19 -1.76 12.92 -18.41
N ALA A 20 -1.78 14.23 -18.23
CA ALA A 20 -2.91 14.96 -17.66
C ALA A 20 -4.12 14.73 -18.58
N ILE A 21 -5.11 14.00 -18.13
CA ILE A 21 -6.43 13.98 -18.77
C ILE A 21 -7.17 15.23 -18.29
N VAL A 22 -7.17 16.25 -19.14
CA VAL A 22 -8.06 17.40 -19.01
C VAL A 22 -9.46 16.92 -19.35
N LEU A 23 -10.35 16.84 -18.36
CA LEU A 23 -11.78 16.74 -18.58
C LEU A 23 -12.33 18.08 -19.08
N GLY A 24 -12.21 18.31 -20.39
CA GLY A 24 -12.88 19.38 -21.11
C GLY A 24 -14.08 18.82 -21.85
N ALA A 25 -15.22 19.48 -21.76
CA ALA A 25 -16.43 19.15 -22.51
C ALA A 25 -16.14 19.08 -24.02
N GLY A 26 -16.57 18.00 -24.68
CA GLY A 26 -16.75 17.97 -26.13
C GLY A 26 -15.61 17.40 -26.97
N LEU A 27 -14.94 16.32 -26.55
CA LEU A 27 -14.12 15.55 -27.49
C LEU A 27 -15.02 14.71 -28.41
N PRO A 28 -14.82 14.79 -29.77
CA PRO A 28 -15.54 13.89 -30.68
C PRO A 28 -15.18 12.44 -30.34
N ARG A 29 -16.20 11.56 -30.35
CA ARG A 29 -15.98 10.12 -30.21
C ARG A 29 -14.91 9.69 -31.23
N PRO A 30 -13.77 9.10 -30.82
CA PRO A 30 -12.82 8.57 -31.78
C PRO A 30 -13.54 7.52 -32.62
N ALA A 31 -13.35 7.56 -33.95
CA ALA A 31 -13.83 6.49 -34.81
C ALA A 31 -13.28 5.16 -34.31
N GLU A 32 -14.09 4.09 -34.31
CA GLU A 32 -13.72 2.78 -33.72
C GLU A 32 -12.32 2.29 -34.13
N ALA A 33 -11.91 2.51 -35.36
CA ALA A 33 -10.58 2.18 -35.86
C ALA A 33 -9.45 2.93 -35.13
N GLY A 34 -9.67 4.19 -34.75
CA GLY A 34 -8.71 5.00 -34.00
C GLY A 34 -8.56 4.51 -32.57
N ALA A 35 -9.67 4.17 -31.88
CA ALA A 35 -9.64 3.67 -30.52
C ALA A 35 -8.83 2.36 -30.40
N PHE A 36 -8.97 1.45 -31.36
CA PHE A 36 -8.20 0.20 -31.40
C PHE A 36 -6.70 0.41 -31.71
N PHE A 37 -6.35 1.42 -32.50
CA PHE A 37 -4.95 1.77 -32.78
C PHE A 37 -4.27 2.38 -31.54
N TRP A 38 -4.89 3.37 -30.92
CA TRP A 38 -4.38 4.01 -29.70
C TRP A 38 -4.34 3.05 -28.52
N GLY A 39 -5.31 2.14 -28.41
CA GLY A 39 -5.34 1.11 -27.39
C GLY A 39 -4.10 0.21 -27.38
N ARG A 40 -3.48 -0.04 -28.54
CA ARG A 40 -2.22 -0.79 -28.62
C ARG A 40 -1.02 -0.02 -28.07
N LEU A 41 -1.03 1.31 -28.18
CA LEU A 41 0.06 2.17 -27.71
C LEU A 41 -0.01 2.44 -26.20
N PHE A 42 -1.23 2.47 -25.63
CA PHE A 42 -1.47 2.85 -24.24
C PHE A 42 -2.07 1.71 -23.40
N SER A 43 -2.07 0.47 -23.91
CA SER A 43 -2.61 -0.66 -23.16
C SER A 43 -1.75 -0.94 -21.92
N VAL A 44 -2.40 -1.00 -20.77
CA VAL A 44 -1.79 -1.52 -19.55
C VAL A 44 -2.12 -3.01 -19.50
N PRO A 45 -1.10 -3.90 -19.38
CA PRO A 45 -1.36 -5.33 -19.33
C PRO A 45 -2.22 -5.67 -18.11
N PRO A 46 -3.11 -6.67 -18.25
CA PRO A 46 -3.91 -7.15 -17.13
C PRO A 46 -3.00 -7.78 -16.07
N ARG A 47 -3.42 -7.66 -14.81
CA ARG A 47 -2.71 -8.26 -13.67
C ARG A 47 -3.41 -9.54 -13.23
N ASP A 48 -2.64 -10.56 -12.93
CA ASP A 48 -3.10 -11.70 -12.15
C ASP A 48 -2.66 -11.48 -10.70
N THR A 49 -3.55 -10.87 -9.90
CA THR A 49 -3.28 -10.57 -8.50
C THR A 49 -3.65 -11.77 -7.64
N PRO A 50 -2.68 -12.52 -7.09
CA PRO A 50 -2.96 -13.59 -6.15
C PRO A 50 -3.44 -12.99 -4.83
N PHE A 51 -4.19 -13.78 -4.03
CA PHE A 51 -4.64 -13.35 -2.71
C PHE A 51 -3.46 -12.99 -1.79
N ILE A 52 -2.42 -13.81 -1.79
CA ILE A 52 -1.13 -13.53 -1.15
C ILE A 52 -0.15 -13.08 -2.23
N THR A 53 0.38 -11.88 -2.09
CA THR A 53 1.38 -11.36 -3.02
C THR A 53 2.72 -12.07 -2.77
N PRO A 54 3.33 -12.72 -3.76
CA PRO A 54 4.67 -13.30 -3.62
C PRO A 54 5.70 -12.25 -3.15
N ASN A 55 6.68 -12.67 -2.34
CA ASN A 55 7.63 -11.74 -1.73
C ASN A 55 8.43 -10.93 -2.76
N ASP A 56 8.79 -11.52 -3.88
CA ASP A 56 9.50 -10.89 -5.00
C ASP A 56 8.64 -9.91 -5.81
N GLN A 57 7.30 -10.04 -5.75
CA GLN A 57 6.32 -9.19 -6.42
C GLN A 57 5.70 -8.14 -5.46
N PHE A 58 5.96 -8.26 -4.16
CA PHE A 58 5.48 -7.27 -3.20
C PHE A 58 6.20 -5.94 -3.42
N TYR A 59 5.45 -4.83 -3.44
CA TYR A 59 6.00 -3.52 -3.75
C TYR A 59 7.13 -3.10 -2.79
N ARG A 60 8.12 -2.37 -3.31
CA ARG A 60 9.28 -1.86 -2.58
C ARG A 60 9.39 -0.36 -2.79
N VAL A 61 9.20 0.38 -1.72
CA VAL A 61 9.39 1.83 -1.66
C VAL A 61 10.22 2.14 -0.43
N ASN A 62 11.22 2.99 -0.58
CA ASN A 62 12.09 3.47 0.48
C ASN A 62 12.10 4.99 0.45
N TYR A 63 12.42 5.63 1.57
CA TYR A 63 12.48 7.08 1.64
C TYR A 63 13.74 7.66 0.98
N SER A 64 14.78 6.84 0.81
CA SER A 64 16.01 7.21 0.14
C SER A 64 16.61 6.03 -0.63
N ASP A 65 17.49 6.32 -1.59
CA ASP A 65 18.24 5.31 -2.34
C ASP A 65 19.23 4.53 -1.45
N GLN A 66 19.66 5.11 -0.34
CA GLN A 66 20.59 4.51 0.62
C GLN A 66 19.94 3.50 1.57
N SER A 67 18.60 3.49 1.67
CA SER A 67 17.87 2.60 2.59
C SER A 67 18.15 1.12 2.33
N LEU A 68 18.24 0.72 1.05
CA LEU A 68 18.53 -0.68 0.68
C LEU A 68 19.95 -1.09 1.07
N GLU A 69 20.93 -0.19 0.93
CA GLU A 69 22.31 -0.42 1.33
C GLU A 69 22.40 -0.59 2.85
N ALA A 70 21.75 0.29 3.62
CA ALA A 70 21.67 0.17 5.07
C ALA A 70 21.08 -1.18 5.50
N GLY A 71 19.96 -1.60 4.91
CA GLY A 71 19.35 -2.90 5.17
C GLY A 71 20.22 -4.09 4.77
N ALA A 72 20.96 -3.99 3.65
CA ALA A 72 21.84 -5.05 3.16
C ALA A 72 23.09 -5.24 4.02
N THR A 73 23.56 -4.18 4.68
CA THR A 73 24.77 -4.19 5.52
C THR A 73 24.51 -4.58 6.97
N LEU A 74 23.22 -4.74 7.38
CA LEU A 74 22.88 -5.17 8.73
C LEU A 74 23.47 -6.54 9.05
N ARG A 75 24.20 -6.59 10.16
CA ARG A 75 24.83 -7.81 10.68
C ARG A 75 24.11 -8.29 11.93
N LEU A 76 23.61 -9.51 11.91
CA LEU A 76 22.84 -10.08 13.02
C LEU A 76 23.64 -10.21 14.31
N ASP A 77 24.94 -10.45 14.21
CA ASP A 77 25.85 -10.53 15.36
C ASP A 77 25.97 -9.21 16.12
N ARG A 78 25.61 -8.10 15.49
CA ARG A 78 25.63 -6.74 16.06
C ARG A 78 24.27 -6.09 16.15
N TRP A 79 23.26 -6.68 15.51
CA TRP A 79 21.91 -6.11 15.54
C TRP A 79 21.23 -6.32 16.89
N SER A 80 20.52 -5.33 17.33
CA SER A 80 19.60 -5.39 18.46
C SER A 80 18.42 -4.46 18.25
N LEU A 81 17.31 -4.77 18.89
CA LEU A 81 16.18 -3.87 19.07
C LEU A 81 16.25 -3.31 20.49
N THR A 82 16.20 -1.99 20.62
CA THR A 82 16.08 -1.30 21.91
C THR A 82 14.68 -0.77 22.09
N VAL A 83 14.08 -0.97 23.29
CA VAL A 83 12.88 -0.25 23.73
C VAL A 83 13.29 0.71 24.81
N SER A 84 13.04 2.01 24.62
CA SER A 84 13.55 3.09 25.47
C SER A 84 12.54 4.23 25.62
N GLY A 85 12.98 5.35 26.17
CA GLY A 85 12.18 6.57 26.39
C GLY A 85 11.38 6.52 27.69
N ALA A 86 10.12 6.92 27.67
CA ALA A 86 9.22 6.98 28.83
C ALA A 86 8.74 5.58 29.26
N VAL A 87 9.67 4.74 29.67
CA VAL A 87 9.43 3.36 30.16
C VAL A 87 10.18 3.12 31.47
N GLU A 88 9.63 2.31 32.36
CA GLU A 88 10.25 1.93 33.62
C GLU A 88 11.47 1.01 33.42
N ARG A 89 11.37 0.10 32.47
CA ARG A 89 12.33 -0.98 32.21
C ARG A 89 12.72 -0.98 30.74
N PRO A 90 13.76 -0.25 30.33
CA PRO A 90 14.28 -0.37 28.98
C PRO A 90 14.62 -1.82 28.63
N ILE A 91 14.28 -2.24 27.41
CA ILE A 91 14.48 -3.61 26.94
C ILE A 91 15.47 -3.59 25.78
N LEU A 92 16.40 -4.55 25.75
CA LEU A 92 17.25 -4.83 24.63
C LEU A 92 17.04 -6.28 24.18
N LEU A 93 16.66 -6.48 22.92
CA LEU A 93 16.49 -7.80 22.31
C LEU A 93 17.55 -7.98 21.23
N ARG A 94 18.29 -9.09 21.30
CA ARG A 94 19.09 -9.58 20.18
C ARG A 94 18.22 -10.39 19.22
N TYR A 95 18.72 -10.74 18.06
CA TYR A 95 17.92 -11.50 17.09
C TYR A 95 17.48 -12.87 17.61
N ALA A 96 18.28 -13.54 18.43
CA ALA A 96 17.87 -14.78 19.09
C ALA A 96 16.65 -14.57 19.98
N ASP A 97 16.63 -13.50 20.77
CA ASP A 97 15.52 -13.17 21.67
C ASP A 97 14.23 -12.84 20.89
N VAL A 98 14.36 -12.27 19.68
CA VAL A 98 13.24 -12.03 18.77
C VAL A 98 12.59 -13.34 18.31
N LEU A 99 13.42 -14.35 18.00
CA LEU A 99 12.93 -15.66 17.55
C LEU A 99 12.28 -16.49 18.68
N GLU A 100 12.59 -16.18 19.94
CA GLU A 100 11.98 -16.80 21.13
C GLU A 100 10.61 -16.20 21.49
N GLN A 101 10.23 -15.05 20.91
CA GLN A 101 8.94 -14.44 21.20
C GLN A 101 7.79 -15.33 20.67
N ARG A 102 6.65 -15.28 21.37
CA ARG A 102 5.45 -15.98 20.92
C ARG A 102 4.99 -15.45 19.58
N VAL A 103 5.06 -16.27 18.54
CA VAL A 103 4.68 -15.89 17.19
C VAL A 103 3.18 -15.73 17.06
N ALA A 104 2.76 -14.59 16.50
CA ALA A 104 1.43 -14.34 15.98
C ALA A 104 1.53 -14.12 14.47
N GLU A 105 0.56 -14.63 13.71
CA GLU A 105 0.48 -14.42 12.27
C GLU A 105 -0.74 -13.57 11.92
N ARG A 106 -0.56 -12.62 11.02
CA ARG A 106 -1.65 -11.77 10.50
C ARG A 106 -1.52 -11.57 9.00
N MET A 107 -2.67 -11.72 8.33
CA MET A 107 -2.79 -11.30 6.94
C MET A 107 -3.03 -9.79 6.91
N VAL A 108 -2.08 -9.03 6.34
CA VAL A 108 -2.18 -7.57 6.28
C VAL A 108 -1.83 -7.07 4.89
N THR A 109 -2.71 -6.22 4.36
CA THR A 109 -2.45 -5.44 3.15
C THR A 109 -1.69 -4.18 3.51
N LEU A 110 -0.59 -3.93 2.85
CA LEU A 110 0.13 -2.66 2.89
C LEU A 110 -0.03 -1.92 1.57
N GLN A 111 -0.10 -0.60 1.65
CA GLN A 111 -0.20 0.31 0.50
C GLN A 111 0.73 1.50 0.70
N CYS A 112 1.43 1.91 -0.35
CA CYS A 112 2.17 3.17 -0.35
C CYS A 112 1.20 4.36 -0.34
N ILE A 113 1.56 5.44 0.35
CA ILE A 113 0.70 6.62 0.47
C ILE A 113 0.47 7.33 -0.88
N ASP A 114 1.39 7.19 -1.82
CA ASP A 114 1.31 7.73 -3.18
C ASP A 114 0.84 6.71 -4.24
N ASN A 115 0.29 5.56 -3.80
CA ASN A 115 -0.26 4.57 -4.72
C ASN A 115 -1.54 5.09 -5.40
N GLU A 116 -1.45 5.55 -6.63
CA GLU A 116 -2.58 6.06 -7.39
C GLU A 116 -3.71 5.02 -7.55
N PRO A 117 -4.99 5.43 -7.76
CA PRO A 117 -6.07 4.51 -8.08
C PRO A 117 -5.71 3.59 -9.24
N GLY A 118 -5.80 2.26 -9.01
CA GLY A 118 -5.33 1.26 -9.98
C GLY A 118 -3.82 0.99 -9.95
N GLY A 119 -3.07 1.67 -9.09
CA GLY A 119 -1.61 1.51 -8.97
C GLY A 119 -1.16 0.13 -8.46
N SER A 120 0.14 -0.12 -8.55
CA SER A 120 0.76 -1.40 -8.16
C SER A 120 1.46 -1.37 -6.80
N LEU A 121 1.47 -0.22 -6.12
CA LEU A 121 2.16 -0.07 -4.84
C LEU A 121 1.28 -0.52 -3.67
N MET A 122 0.71 -1.72 -3.80
CA MET A 122 -0.15 -2.36 -2.82
C MET A 122 0.07 -3.88 -2.87
N GLY A 123 0.15 -4.53 -1.72
CA GLY A 123 0.32 -5.98 -1.62
C GLY A 123 -0.29 -6.53 -0.34
N ASN A 124 -0.68 -7.80 -0.35
CA ASN A 124 -1.23 -8.52 0.79
C ASN A 124 -0.31 -9.68 1.13
N ALA A 125 0.09 -9.83 2.39
CA ALA A 125 0.99 -10.87 2.83
C ALA A 125 0.60 -11.42 4.20
N LEU A 126 1.02 -12.65 4.47
CA LEU A 126 1.00 -13.24 5.81
C LEU A 126 2.26 -12.81 6.55
N TRP A 127 2.10 -11.98 7.57
CA TRP A 127 3.19 -11.48 8.41
C TRP A 127 3.24 -12.28 9.69
N GLY A 128 4.41 -12.80 10.03
CA GLY A 128 4.66 -13.50 11.29
C GLY A 128 5.64 -12.73 12.16
N GLY A 129 5.30 -12.64 13.44
CA GLY A 129 6.06 -11.87 14.42
C GLY A 129 5.38 -11.89 15.77
N PHE A 130 5.58 -10.89 16.59
CA PHE A 130 4.96 -10.78 17.91
C PHE A 130 4.32 -9.42 18.13
N PRO A 131 3.26 -9.33 18.97
CA PRO A 131 2.56 -8.09 19.20
C PRO A 131 3.45 -7.03 19.87
N LEU A 132 3.42 -5.81 19.33
CA LEU A 132 4.10 -4.66 19.92
C LEU A 132 3.61 -4.39 21.35
N ALA A 133 2.30 -4.51 21.57
CA ALA A 133 1.69 -4.27 22.88
C ALA A 133 2.28 -5.14 23.99
N ASP A 134 2.59 -6.42 23.70
CA ASP A 134 3.18 -7.34 24.68
C ASP A 134 4.59 -6.87 25.09
N LEU A 135 5.37 -6.37 24.13
CA LEU A 135 6.70 -5.84 24.39
C LEU A 135 6.66 -4.54 25.20
N LEU A 136 5.75 -3.62 24.84
CA LEU A 136 5.54 -2.37 25.57
C LEU A 136 5.05 -2.61 27.00
N ALA A 137 4.11 -3.53 27.21
CA ALA A 137 3.63 -3.87 28.55
C ALA A 137 4.76 -4.37 29.46
N ARG A 138 5.73 -5.12 28.91
CA ARG A 138 6.93 -5.57 29.65
C ARG A 138 7.86 -4.43 30.01
N ALA A 139 7.94 -3.41 29.16
CA ALA A 139 8.77 -2.23 29.40
C ALA A 139 8.20 -1.32 30.50
N GLY A 140 6.88 -1.38 30.76
CA GLY A 140 6.22 -0.52 31.76
C GLY A 140 6.18 0.94 31.28
N PRO A 141 5.39 1.28 30.26
CA PRO A 141 5.32 2.64 29.75
C PRO A 141 4.72 3.60 30.79
N SER A 142 5.17 4.86 30.74
CA SER A 142 4.62 5.96 31.55
C SER A 142 3.13 6.17 31.27
N ASP A 143 2.36 6.56 32.28
CA ASP A 143 0.96 6.97 32.13
C ASP A 143 0.80 8.21 31.23
N ALA A 144 1.87 9.01 31.06
CA ALA A 144 1.93 10.16 30.18
C ALA A 144 2.33 9.82 28.74
N ALA A 145 2.55 8.51 28.42
CA ALA A 145 2.94 8.07 27.10
C ALA A 145 1.94 8.55 26.03
N ARG A 146 2.43 9.21 25.00
CA ARG A 146 1.61 9.76 23.91
C ARG A 146 1.84 9.06 22.60
N ASP A 147 3.10 8.90 22.20
CA ASP A 147 3.48 8.25 20.95
C ASP A 147 4.50 7.13 21.16
N VAL A 148 4.52 6.21 20.19
CA VAL A 148 5.53 5.17 20.04
C VAL A 148 6.25 5.41 18.73
N VAL A 149 7.52 5.77 18.82
CA VAL A 149 8.40 6.08 17.70
C VAL A 149 9.14 4.82 17.27
N PHE A 150 9.14 4.53 15.98
CA PHE A 150 9.92 3.47 15.36
C PHE A 150 11.12 4.09 14.62
N ARG A 151 12.32 3.55 14.79
CA ARG A 151 13.53 3.97 14.09
C ARG A 151 14.16 2.80 13.34
N GLY A 152 14.39 2.99 12.05
CA GLY A 152 15.06 2.03 11.18
C GLY A 152 16.56 2.27 11.11
N ALA A 153 17.33 1.23 10.80
CA ALA A 153 18.79 1.30 10.62
C ALA A 153 19.19 2.21 9.45
N ASP A 154 18.28 2.51 8.53
CA ASP A 154 18.49 3.43 7.40
C ASP A 154 18.31 4.91 7.80
N GLY A 155 17.94 5.19 9.05
CA GLY A 155 17.66 6.53 9.55
C GLY A 155 16.20 6.99 9.37
N TYR A 156 15.35 6.17 8.75
CA TYR A 156 13.93 6.46 8.68
C TYR A 156 13.28 6.34 10.06
N HIS A 157 12.36 7.25 10.37
CA HIS A 157 11.56 7.19 11.59
C HIS A 157 10.13 7.65 11.34
N ASP A 158 9.22 7.06 12.06
CA ASP A 158 7.81 7.46 12.11
C ASP A 158 7.22 7.02 13.45
N SER A 159 6.02 7.48 13.77
CA SER A 159 5.33 7.16 15.03
C SER A 159 3.89 6.74 14.80
N ILE A 160 3.35 6.10 15.80
CA ILE A 160 1.90 5.91 15.98
C ILE A 160 1.54 6.34 17.40
N THR A 161 0.27 6.69 17.63
CA THR A 161 -0.18 7.02 18.98
C THR A 161 0.00 5.82 19.92
N PHE A 162 0.27 6.07 21.18
CA PHE A 162 0.41 5.02 22.19
C PHE A 162 -0.85 4.15 22.26
N GLU A 163 -2.05 4.77 22.20
CA GLU A 163 -3.31 4.03 22.12
C GLU A 163 -3.33 3.04 20.93
N ARG A 164 -2.88 3.48 19.75
CA ARG A 164 -2.82 2.61 18.56
C ARG A 164 -1.82 1.46 18.75
N ALA A 165 -0.68 1.72 19.36
CA ALA A 165 0.34 0.71 19.65
C ALA A 165 -0.16 -0.40 20.60
N MET A 166 -1.03 -0.05 21.53
CA MET A 166 -1.57 -0.97 22.54
C MET A 166 -2.79 -1.79 22.08
N ARG A 167 -3.29 -1.62 20.87
CA ARG A 167 -4.45 -2.41 20.33
C ARG A 167 -4.16 -3.90 20.13
N GLY A 168 -2.92 -4.35 20.24
CA GLY A 168 -2.55 -5.77 20.11
C GLY A 168 -2.56 -6.33 18.68
N ASP A 169 -2.83 -5.51 17.65
CA ASP A 169 -2.82 -5.89 16.25
C ASP A 169 -1.54 -5.44 15.50
N VAL A 170 -0.76 -4.54 16.09
CA VAL A 170 0.54 -4.12 15.55
C VAL A 170 1.57 -5.23 15.77
N LEU A 171 2.19 -5.69 14.68
CA LEU A 171 3.22 -6.73 14.74
C LEU A 171 4.61 -6.14 14.59
N LEU A 172 5.55 -6.69 15.36
CA LEU A 172 6.97 -6.64 15.09
C LEU A 172 7.30 -7.91 14.28
N ALA A 173 7.31 -7.79 12.96
CA ALA A 173 7.36 -8.93 12.05
C ALA A 173 8.81 -9.30 11.69
N HIS A 174 9.14 -10.59 11.80
CA HIS A 174 10.42 -11.19 11.40
C HIS A 174 10.26 -12.21 10.27
N SER A 175 9.01 -12.54 9.86
CA SER A 175 8.72 -13.43 8.74
C SER A 175 7.63 -12.85 7.83
N MET A 176 7.63 -13.27 6.58
CA MET A 176 6.69 -12.87 5.53
C MET A 176 6.36 -14.07 4.65
N ASN A 177 5.08 -14.41 4.53
CA ASN A 177 4.60 -15.56 3.74
C ASN A 177 5.27 -16.89 4.12
N GLY A 178 5.43 -17.13 5.43
CA GLY A 178 5.96 -18.38 5.98
C GLY A 178 7.49 -18.56 5.87
N VAL A 179 8.22 -17.53 5.38
CA VAL A 179 9.69 -17.54 5.33
C VAL A 179 10.27 -16.39 6.12
N SER A 180 11.57 -16.44 6.46
CA SER A 180 12.27 -15.33 7.06
C SER A 180 12.07 -14.06 6.23
N LEU A 181 11.88 -12.93 6.91
CA LEU A 181 11.63 -11.64 6.27
C LEU A 181 12.72 -11.32 5.21
N PRO A 182 12.35 -11.05 3.94
CA PRO A 182 13.35 -10.67 2.94
C PRO A 182 14.04 -9.34 3.31
N ARG A 183 15.30 -9.19 2.91
CA ARG A 183 16.09 -7.98 3.22
C ARG A 183 15.40 -6.70 2.75
N ASP A 184 14.88 -6.69 1.51
CA ASP A 184 14.19 -5.53 0.91
C ASP A 184 12.88 -5.19 1.63
N HIS A 185 12.34 -6.12 2.40
CA HIS A 185 11.12 -5.95 3.18
C HIS A 185 11.35 -5.69 4.65
N GLY A 186 12.63 -5.50 5.09
CA GLY A 186 12.96 -5.00 6.42
C GLY A 186 13.62 -6.01 7.36
N TYR A 187 14.22 -7.11 6.85
CA TYR A 187 14.99 -8.05 7.68
C TYR A 187 16.05 -7.32 8.53
N PRO A 188 16.24 -7.65 9.83
CA PRO A 188 15.64 -8.81 10.51
C PRO A 188 14.27 -8.56 11.15
N LEU A 189 13.85 -7.30 11.31
CA LEU A 189 12.61 -6.94 11.99
C LEU A 189 11.99 -5.67 11.38
N ARG A 190 10.68 -5.65 11.25
CA ARG A 190 9.93 -4.46 10.83
C ARG A 190 8.65 -4.27 11.65
N ALA A 191 8.17 -3.03 11.71
CA ALA A 191 6.81 -2.77 12.14
C ALA A 191 5.82 -3.08 11.01
N VAL A 192 4.69 -3.71 11.37
CA VAL A 192 3.49 -3.87 10.54
C VAL A 192 2.31 -3.33 11.31
N VAL A 193 1.76 -2.21 10.83
CA VAL A 193 0.66 -1.48 11.46
C VAL A 193 -0.57 -1.58 10.57
N PRO A 194 -1.51 -2.49 10.84
CA PRO A 194 -2.68 -2.72 10.00
C PRO A 194 -3.51 -1.44 9.80
N GLY A 195 -4.05 -1.26 8.59
CA GLY A 195 -4.89 -0.12 8.25
C GLY A 195 -4.16 1.20 7.99
N LEU A 196 -2.84 1.27 8.22
CA LEU A 196 -2.05 2.47 7.96
C LEU A 196 -1.14 2.32 6.74
N PHE A 197 -0.94 3.43 6.02
CA PHE A 197 -0.03 3.48 4.86
C PHE A 197 1.39 3.02 5.19
N GLY A 198 2.11 2.62 4.15
CA GLY A 198 3.49 2.12 4.23
C GLY A 198 4.46 3.01 4.99
N ILE A 199 4.22 4.32 5.04
CA ILE A 199 5.03 5.28 5.81
C ILE A 199 5.06 4.95 7.31
N LYS A 200 3.98 4.43 7.89
CA LYS A 200 3.89 4.02 9.30
C LYS A 200 4.50 2.63 9.57
N ASN A 201 4.94 1.92 8.54
CA ASN A 201 5.40 0.53 8.61
C ASN A 201 6.93 0.44 8.47
N VAL A 202 7.65 0.93 9.50
CA VAL A 202 9.11 1.10 9.49
C VAL A 202 9.84 -0.22 9.30
N LYS A 203 10.78 -0.26 8.36
CA LYS A 203 11.64 -1.41 8.03
C LYS A 203 12.99 -1.33 8.77
N TRP A 204 13.69 -2.47 8.84
CA TRP A 204 15.02 -2.55 9.46
C TRP A 204 15.07 -1.98 10.88
N LEU A 205 14.06 -2.29 11.66
CA LEU A 205 13.79 -1.70 12.97
C LEU A 205 14.95 -1.97 13.95
N THR A 206 15.45 -0.93 14.61
CA THR A 206 16.52 -0.99 15.61
C THR A 206 16.12 -0.37 16.94
N GLU A 207 15.11 0.51 16.94
CA GLU A 207 14.68 1.19 18.15
C GLU A 207 13.17 1.43 18.14
N ILE A 208 12.58 1.28 19.32
CA ILE A 208 11.21 1.69 19.66
C ILE A 208 11.34 2.61 20.88
N GLU A 209 10.92 3.86 20.73
CA GLU A 209 10.98 4.86 21.80
C GLU A 209 9.55 5.28 22.20
N VAL A 210 9.23 5.16 23.47
CA VAL A 210 7.98 5.70 24.01
C VAL A 210 8.22 7.16 24.40
N VAL A 211 7.38 8.07 23.91
CA VAL A 211 7.52 9.51 24.17
C VAL A 211 6.24 10.12 24.74
N GLU A 212 6.38 11.19 25.53
CA GLU A 212 5.27 11.91 26.19
C GLU A 212 4.79 13.13 25.39
N HIS A 213 5.23 13.24 24.15
CA HIS A 213 4.87 14.32 23.23
C HIS A 213 4.45 13.77 21.88
N ASP A 214 3.81 14.61 21.08
CA ASP A 214 3.47 14.35 19.68
C ASP A 214 4.76 14.31 18.85
N HIS A 215 5.13 13.13 18.34
CA HIS A 215 6.31 12.96 17.53
C HIS A 215 5.97 13.07 16.05
N ARG A 216 6.70 13.90 15.35
CA ARG A 216 6.58 14.00 13.89
C ARG A 216 7.65 13.17 13.20
N GLY A 217 7.20 12.17 12.44
CA GLY A 217 8.08 11.34 11.64
C GLY A 217 8.67 12.06 10.43
N TYR A 218 9.56 11.38 9.72
CA TYR A 218 10.30 11.93 8.57
C TYR A 218 9.41 12.60 7.52
N TRP A 219 8.28 11.99 7.16
CA TRP A 219 7.37 12.54 6.16
C TRP A 219 6.43 13.62 6.75
N GLN A 220 6.03 13.49 8.01
CA GLN A 220 5.20 14.49 8.70
C GLN A 220 5.92 15.83 8.87
N GLU A 221 7.24 15.80 9.12
CA GLU A 221 8.08 17.00 9.11
C GLU A 221 8.11 17.69 7.74
N ARG A 222 7.76 16.96 6.67
CA ARG A 222 7.68 17.43 5.29
C ARG A 222 6.24 17.71 4.83
N GLY A 223 5.29 17.76 5.77
CA GLY A 223 3.92 18.16 5.55
C GLY A 223 2.95 17.05 5.15
N TRP A 224 3.36 15.76 5.17
CA TRP A 224 2.43 14.65 4.99
C TRP A 224 1.56 14.45 6.23
N THR A 225 0.39 13.81 6.04
CA THR A 225 -0.54 13.49 7.12
C THR A 225 0.12 12.63 8.20
N ASP A 226 -0.30 12.85 9.44
CA ASP A 226 0.21 12.09 10.57
C ASP A 226 -0.61 10.85 10.88
N ASP A 227 -1.92 10.87 10.67
CA ASP A 227 -2.79 9.71 10.93
C ASP A 227 -2.47 8.51 10.02
N GLY A 228 -2.07 8.77 8.79
CA GLY A 228 -1.64 7.76 7.81
C GLY A 228 -2.69 6.68 7.50
N VAL A 229 -3.97 6.92 7.78
CA VAL A 229 -5.05 5.94 7.59
C VAL A 229 -5.30 5.68 6.11
N MET A 230 -5.29 4.40 5.73
CA MET A 230 -5.64 3.98 4.38
C MET A 230 -7.14 4.10 4.15
N PRO A 231 -7.60 4.85 3.12
CA PRO A 231 -9.01 4.92 2.76
C PRO A 231 -9.50 3.62 2.14
N VAL A 232 -10.83 3.47 2.07
CA VAL A 232 -11.44 2.42 1.25
C VAL A 232 -10.98 2.58 -0.20
N THR A 233 -10.48 1.51 -0.79
CA THR A 233 -9.95 1.51 -2.16
C THR A 233 -10.35 0.24 -2.91
N SER A 234 -10.40 0.33 -4.24
CA SER A 234 -10.62 -0.81 -5.12
C SER A 234 -9.93 -0.58 -6.46
N ARG A 235 -9.56 -1.67 -7.13
CA ARG A 235 -8.98 -1.58 -8.48
C ARG A 235 -9.45 -2.74 -9.36
N ILE A 236 -9.42 -2.52 -10.67
CA ILE A 236 -9.62 -3.52 -11.70
C ILE A 236 -8.22 -4.05 -12.09
N ASP A 237 -7.99 -5.35 -11.96
CA ASP A 237 -6.76 -6.00 -12.39
C ASP A 237 -6.92 -6.61 -13.78
N ARG A 238 -8.12 -7.08 -14.14
CA ARG A 238 -8.52 -7.53 -15.47
C ARG A 238 -9.92 -7.03 -15.83
N PRO A 239 -10.11 -6.57 -17.09
CA PRO A 239 -9.10 -6.38 -18.13
C PRO A 239 -8.13 -5.25 -17.79
N GLY A 240 -6.98 -5.18 -18.49
CA GLY A 240 -6.08 -4.04 -18.42
C GLY A 240 -6.65 -2.83 -19.18
N HIS A 241 -6.11 -1.64 -18.87
CA HIS A 241 -6.51 -0.40 -19.55
C HIS A 241 -6.18 -0.47 -21.05
N TYR A 242 -7.15 -0.15 -21.90
CA TYR A 242 -7.12 -0.31 -23.37
C TYR A 242 -6.83 -1.75 -23.86
N GLN A 243 -7.04 -2.75 -23.02
CA GLN A 243 -6.94 -4.14 -23.48
C GLN A 243 -8.01 -4.44 -24.51
N VAL A 244 -7.60 -5.08 -25.62
CA VAL A 244 -8.51 -5.60 -26.65
C VAL A 244 -9.05 -6.96 -26.21
N LEU A 245 -10.36 -7.05 -26.06
CA LEU A 245 -11.10 -8.24 -25.65
C LEU A 245 -11.82 -8.85 -26.87
N ARG A 246 -11.90 -10.18 -26.93
CA ARG A 246 -12.66 -10.93 -27.95
C ARG A 246 -13.92 -11.52 -27.35
N GLY A 247 -15.04 -11.35 -28.05
CA GLY A 247 -16.36 -11.81 -27.59
C GLY A 247 -16.98 -10.88 -26.52
N ALA A 248 -18.30 -10.96 -26.39
CA ALA A 248 -19.07 -10.07 -25.51
C ALA A 248 -18.93 -10.44 -24.02
N ARG A 249 -18.85 -11.74 -23.69
CA ARG A 249 -18.74 -12.20 -22.28
C ARG A 249 -17.32 -12.10 -21.78
N GLN A 250 -17.13 -11.37 -20.69
CA GLN A 250 -15.85 -11.11 -20.07
C GLN A 250 -15.95 -11.26 -18.55
N LEU A 251 -14.89 -11.78 -17.93
CA LEU A 251 -14.74 -11.77 -16.48
C LEU A 251 -13.90 -10.57 -16.08
N VAL A 252 -14.53 -9.59 -15.42
CA VAL A 252 -13.83 -8.45 -14.81
C VAL A 252 -13.47 -8.84 -13.38
N ARG A 253 -12.25 -8.56 -12.95
CA ARG A 253 -11.79 -8.91 -11.60
C ARG A 253 -10.74 -7.95 -11.07
N GLY A 254 -10.60 -7.94 -9.74
CA GLY A 254 -9.63 -7.11 -9.05
C GLY A 254 -9.65 -7.34 -7.55
N VAL A 255 -9.16 -6.36 -6.82
CA VAL A 255 -9.13 -6.38 -5.36
C VAL A 255 -9.76 -5.11 -4.79
N ALA A 256 -10.30 -5.20 -3.57
CA ALA A 256 -10.79 -4.07 -2.79
C ALA A 256 -10.29 -4.17 -1.35
N PHE A 257 -10.09 -3.03 -0.70
CA PHE A 257 -9.61 -2.94 0.68
C PHE A 257 -10.40 -1.90 1.46
N GLY A 258 -10.85 -2.26 2.66
CA GLY A 258 -11.68 -1.43 3.53
C GLY A 258 -11.06 -1.14 4.90
N GLY A 259 -9.71 -1.08 4.97
CA GLY A 259 -9.04 -0.91 6.26
C GLY A 259 -9.36 -2.05 7.24
N SER A 260 -9.22 -1.77 8.52
CA SER A 260 -9.51 -2.73 9.61
C SER A 260 -11.00 -3.10 9.71
N HIS A 261 -11.88 -2.36 9.07
CA HIS A 261 -13.32 -2.66 9.05
C HIS A 261 -13.68 -3.73 8.01
N GLY A 262 -12.82 -3.92 7.00
CA GLY A 262 -13.07 -4.83 5.89
C GLY A 262 -14.12 -4.29 4.91
N ILE A 263 -14.42 -5.07 3.86
CA ILE A 263 -15.34 -4.71 2.78
C ILE A 263 -16.74 -5.24 3.07
N ALA A 264 -17.76 -4.39 2.85
CA ALA A 264 -19.17 -4.76 2.84
C ALA A 264 -19.72 -4.95 1.42
N ARG A 265 -19.20 -4.16 0.44
CA ARG A 265 -19.72 -4.15 -0.93
C ARG A 265 -18.66 -3.71 -1.93
N VAL A 266 -18.73 -4.29 -3.13
CA VAL A 266 -17.98 -3.85 -4.31
C VAL A 266 -18.96 -3.69 -5.47
N ASP A 267 -18.95 -2.55 -6.15
CA ASP A 267 -19.79 -2.28 -7.32
C ASP A 267 -18.90 -2.02 -8.55
N LEU A 268 -19.33 -2.55 -9.69
CA LEU A 268 -18.78 -2.24 -11.00
C LEU A 268 -19.80 -1.45 -11.83
N SER A 269 -19.31 -0.43 -12.50
CA SER A 269 -20.02 0.23 -13.62
C SER A 269 -19.32 -0.12 -14.92
N ALA A 270 -20.08 -0.36 -15.97
CA ALA A 270 -19.57 -0.62 -17.32
C ALA A 270 -19.96 0.49 -18.33
N ASP A 271 -20.48 1.60 -17.84
CA ASP A 271 -20.98 2.75 -18.60
C ASP A 271 -20.45 4.09 -18.07
N GLY A 272 -19.24 4.07 -17.48
CA GLY A 272 -18.57 5.26 -16.99
C GLY A 272 -19.12 5.83 -15.69
N GLY A 273 -19.84 5.04 -14.91
CA GLY A 273 -20.41 5.44 -13.62
C GLY A 273 -21.89 5.78 -13.66
N ALA A 274 -22.56 5.63 -14.83
CA ALA A 274 -23.98 5.92 -14.95
C ALA A 274 -24.87 4.88 -14.24
N THR A 275 -24.53 3.61 -14.35
CA THR A 275 -25.22 2.52 -13.61
C THR A 275 -24.21 1.64 -12.88
N TRP A 276 -24.64 1.05 -11.76
CA TRP A 276 -23.80 0.24 -10.90
C TRP A 276 -24.41 -1.13 -10.65
N ARG A 277 -23.59 -2.16 -10.65
CA ARG A 277 -23.95 -3.53 -10.35
C ARG A 277 -23.02 -4.10 -9.31
N GLU A 278 -23.56 -4.81 -8.34
CA GLU A 278 -22.78 -5.46 -7.31
C GLU A 278 -21.95 -6.60 -7.89
N ALA A 279 -20.67 -6.62 -7.54
CA ALA A 279 -19.72 -7.68 -7.90
C ALA A 279 -19.68 -8.74 -6.79
N ALA A 280 -19.45 -9.99 -7.18
CA ALA A 280 -19.16 -11.05 -6.22
C ALA A 280 -17.76 -10.84 -5.63
N TRP A 281 -17.60 -11.08 -4.32
CA TRP A 281 -16.32 -10.97 -3.66
C TRP A 281 -16.12 -12.07 -2.61
N VAL A 282 -14.87 -12.41 -2.31
CA VAL A 282 -14.51 -13.46 -1.35
C VAL A 282 -14.17 -12.80 -0.01
N PRO A 283 -14.88 -13.14 1.09
CA PRO A 283 -14.55 -12.63 2.41
C PRO A 283 -13.10 -12.92 2.79
N SER A 284 -12.44 -11.94 3.36
CA SER A 284 -11.06 -12.01 3.84
C SER A 284 -11.00 -11.62 5.31
N PRO A 285 -9.93 -12.01 6.05
CA PRO A 285 -9.68 -11.48 7.36
C PRO A 285 -9.69 -9.94 7.38
N PRO A 286 -10.01 -9.31 8.51
CA PRO A 286 -9.77 -7.87 8.69
C PRO A 286 -8.34 -7.52 8.30
N ASP A 287 -8.12 -6.31 7.83
CA ASP A 287 -6.80 -5.79 7.37
C ASP A 287 -6.25 -6.43 6.08
N ALA A 288 -6.96 -7.40 5.48
CA ALA A 288 -6.61 -7.97 4.18
C ALA A 288 -7.55 -7.49 3.08
N TRP A 289 -7.02 -7.31 1.88
CA TRP A 289 -7.87 -7.04 0.72
C TRP A 289 -8.81 -8.21 0.40
N VAL A 290 -9.89 -7.93 -0.31
CA VAL A 290 -10.83 -8.94 -0.81
C VAL A 290 -10.70 -9.03 -2.33
N PRO A 291 -10.53 -10.24 -2.91
CA PRO A 291 -10.69 -10.46 -4.34
C PRO A 291 -12.16 -10.32 -4.72
N TRP A 292 -12.42 -9.67 -5.85
CA TRP A 292 -13.77 -9.55 -6.40
C TRP A 292 -13.80 -9.92 -7.88
N THR A 293 -15.00 -10.34 -8.36
CA THR A 293 -15.25 -10.72 -9.75
C THR A 293 -16.62 -10.24 -10.19
N TYR A 294 -16.75 -9.93 -11.48
CA TYR A 294 -17.99 -9.59 -12.13
C TYR A 294 -18.06 -10.16 -13.55
N GLU A 295 -19.07 -10.97 -13.83
CA GLU A 295 -19.35 -11.43 -15.19
C GLU A 295 -20.02 -10.30 -15.98
N TRP A 296 -19.27 -9.74 -16.91
CA TRP A 296 -19.73 -8.63 -17.75
C TRP A 296 -20.03 -9.11 -19.14
N THR A 297 -21.22 -8.73 -19.66
CA THR A 297 -21.57 -8.90 -21.07
C THR A 297 -21.58 -7.53 -21.73
N ALA A 298 -20.62 -7.28 -22.61
CA ALA A 298 -20.54 -6.03 -23.36
C ALA A 298 -21.75 -5.92 -24.29
N PRO A 299 -22.47 -4.77 -24.27
CA PRO A 299 -23.69 -4.61 -25.07
C PRO A 299 -23.43 -4.54 -26.57
N ALA A 300 -22.25 -4.11 -26.97
CA ALA A 300 -21.81 -3.98 -28.37
C ALA A 300 -20.28 -4.02 -28.47
N PRO A 301 -19.70 -4.26 -29.64
CA PRO A 301 -18.30 -3.97 -29.92
C PRO A 301 -18.01 -2.48 -29.73
N GLY A 302 -16.79 -2.15 -29.35
CA GLY A 302 -16.35 -0.77 -29.12
C GLY A 302 -15.60 -0.55 -27.82
N ALA A 303 -15.48 0.70 -27.42
CA ALA A 303 -14.83 1.13 -26.19
C ALA A 303 -15.86 1.24 -25.06
N HIS A 304 -15.56 0.61 -23.93
CA HIS A 304 -16.39 0.63 -22.73
C HIS A 304 -15.58 1.13 -21.53
N THR A 305 -16.12 2.09 -20.80
CA THR A 305 -15.49 2.62 -19.60
C THR A 305 -15.97 1.82 -18.38
N LEU A 306 -15.04 1.09 -17.77
CA LEU A 306 -15.31 0.33 -16.55
C LEU A 306 -14.80 1.11 -15.36
N VAL A 307 -15.62 1.21 -14.31
CA VAL A 307 -15.32 1.92 -13.06
C VAL A 307 -15.66 0.99 -11.89
N VAL A 308 -14.77 0.87 -10.92
CA VAL A 308 -15.03 0.10 -9.70
C VAL A 308 -15.03 1.00 -8.48
N ARG A 309 -15.92 0.71 -7.53
CA ARG A 309 -15.95 1.33 -6.20
C ARG A 309 -16.23 0.29 -5.12
N ALA A 310 -15.83 0.60 -3.89
CA ALA A 310 -16.07 -0.26 -2.73
C ALA A 310 -16.67 0.52 -1.57
N GLN A 311 -17.27 -0.21 -0.61
CA GLN A 311 -17.76 0.31 0.65
C GLN A 311 -17.26 -0.56 1.80
N GLY A 312 -16.76 0.07 2.86
CA GLY A 312 -16.39 -0.59 4.11
C GLY A 312 -17.60 -1.03 4.94
N ARG A 313 -17.39 -1.96 5.86
CA ARG A 313 -18.43 -2.42 6.80
C ARG A 313 -18.87 -1.34 7.79
N ASP A 314 -18.06 -0.30 7.98
CA ASP A 314 -18.40 0.92 8.73
C ASP A 314 -19.35 1.86 7.97
N GLY A 315 -19.75 1.50 6.74
CA GLY A 315 -20.59 2.31 5.87
C GLY A 315 -19.82 3.37 5.06
N VAL A 316 -18.51 3.52 5.28
CA VAL A 316 -17.69 4.49 4.53
C VAL A 316 -17.48 4.00 3.10
N GLY A 317 -17.88 4.83 2.14
CA GLY A 317 -17.68 4.56 0.71
C GLY A 317 -16.31 5.04 0.22
N GLN A 318 -15.80 4.39 -0.82
CA GLN A 318 -14.65 4.89 -1.56
C GLN A 318 -14.97 6.26 -2.17
N ARG A 319 -14.06 7.23 -2.05
CA ARG A 319 -14.21 8.54 -2.67
C ARG A 319 -14.26 8.42 -4.18
N SER A 320 -15.17 9.13 -4.83
CA SER A 320 -15.30 9.14 -6.29
C SER A 320 -14.24 10.00 -6.98
N GLU A 321 -13.85 11.11 -6.34
CA GLU A 321 -12.89 12.07 -6.89
C GLU A 321 -11.46 11.58 -6.70
N ILE A 322 -10.64 11.72 -7.76
CA ILE A 322 -9.22 11.42 -7.71
C ILE A 322 -8.50 12.53 -6.94
N GLY A 323 -8.01 12.19 -5.76
CA GLY A 323 -7.16 13.07 -4.94
C GLY A 323 -5.68 12.85 -5.24
N ARG A 324 -4.89 13.92 -5.08
CA ARG A 324 -3.42 13.83 -5.13
C ARG A 324 -2.90 13.10 -3.90
N ALA A 325 -1.74 12.44 -4.03
CA ALA A 325 -1.09 11.76 -2.91
C ALA A 325 -0.80 12.70 -1.73
N TYR A 326 -0.21 13.84 -2.01
CA TYR A 326 0.11 14.85 -0.98
C TYR A 326 -1.12 15.72 -0.65
N PRO A 327 -1.40 15.95 0.63
CA PRO A 327 -0.65 15.49 1.81
C PRO A 327 -1.17 14.19 2.44
N ALA A 328 -2.38 13.74 2.13
CA ALA A 328 -3.13 12.73 2.91
C ALA A 328 -3.25 11.35 2.25
N GLY A 329 -2.53 11.13 1.17
CA GLY A 329 -2.60 9.90 0.38
C GLY A 329 -3.59 10.01 -0.79
N THR A 330 -3.39 9.18 -1.79
CA THR A 330 -4.26 9.12 -2.97
C THR A 330 -5.64 8.60 -2.61
N SER A 331 -6.63 9.09 -3.31
CA SER A 331 -8.00 8.61 -3.22
C SER A 331 -8.67 8.66 -4.60
N GLY A 332 -9.80 8.02 -4.74
CA GLY A 332 -10.59 8.03 -5.97
C GLY A 332 -10.88 6.63 -6.49
N VAL A 333 -11.81 6.54 -7.43
CA VAL A 333 -12.20 5.29 -8.08
C VAL A 333 -11.24 4.93 -9.21
N HIS A 334 -10.97 3.65 -9.40
CA HIS A 334 -10.18 3.17 -10.53
C HIS A 334 -11.06 3.02 -11.76
N THR A 335 -10.63 3.65 -12.86
CA THR A 335 -11.32 3.67 -14.16
C THR A 335 -10.40 3.15 -15.26
N ILE A 336 -10.93 2.24 -16.08
CA ILE A 336 -10.24 1.74 -17.28
C ILE A 336 -11.15 1.82 -18.49
N VAL A 337 -10.54 1.76 -19.68
CA VAL A 337 -11.24 1.55 -20.94
C VAL A 337 -10.96 0.14 -21.44
N ALA A 338 -11.98 -0.65 -21.70
CA ALA A 338 -11.90 -1.96 -22.34
C ALA A 338 -12.36 -1.86 -23.79
N LEU A 339 -11.62 -2.48 -24.72
CA LEU A 339 -11.91 -2.46 -26.17
C LEU A 339 -12.47 -3.82 -26.60
N VAL A 340 -13.76 -3.92 -26.86
CA VAL A 340 -14.41 -5.18 -27.26
C VAL A 340 -14.49 -5.28 -28.78
N LYS A 341 -14.03 -6.41 -29.34
CA LYS A 341 -14.19 -6.78 -30.75
C LYS A 341 -15.21 -7.89 -30.92
N THR A 342 -15.94 -7.88 -32.01
CA THR A 342 -16.65 -9.07 -32.51
C THR A 342 -15.66 -10.22 -32.71
N VAL A 343 -16.10 -11.43 -32.49
CA VAL A 343 -15.33 -12.66 -32.80
C VAL A 343 -15.22 -12.80 -34.31
#